data_3d9638128245805e72f49a7a577b4b82
#
_entry.id   3d9638128245805e72f49a7a577b4b82
#
_cell.length_a   1.000
_cell.length_b   1.000
_cell.length_c   1.000
_cell.angle_alpha   90.00
_cell.angle_beta   90.00
_cell.angle_gamma   90.00
#
_symmetry.space_group_name_H-M   'P 1'
#
loop_
_entity.id
_entity.type
_entity.pdbx_description
1 polymer ?
#
loop_
_entity_poly.entity_id
_entity_poly.type
_entity_poly.pdbx_seq_one_letter_code
_entity_poly.pdbx_strand_id
1 'polypeptide(L)'
;MSKTIAVCCLALSFAFVATADEWDKRTVITVNQPMMVAGVPVVTLEPGKYVMRLLNSPSNRHIVQIFNEREDRLFTTVLAIPNYQLEPNGKSIFSFWETPPGNPPALRAWFYPGDNFGQEFVYPKGLAAKIAQEAKTTVIATPAQTEAELKTAPLAEINKAGEEKPVSEESLAALAPGLPALAPLEPTPVTLPKTASPIFAIGLAGFLALIAGAALRFRAAGAATR
;
A
#
# COMPACT_ATOMS: atom_id res chain seq x y z
N MET A 1 -51.46 0.93 -8.41
CA MET A 1 -50.42 1.41 -7.47
C MET A 1 -49.54 0.30 -6.86
N SER A 2 -49.75 -0.98 -7.14
CA SER A 2 -49.02 -2.11 -6.52
C SER A 2 -47.75 -2.54 -7.27
N LYS A 3 -47.57 -2.21 -8.55
CA LYS A 3 -46.39 -2.63 -9.34
C LYS A 3 -45.17 -1.70 -9.19
N THR A 4 -45.38 -0.43 -8.84
CA THR A 4 -44.32 0.56 -8.65
C THR A 4 -43.55 0.39 -7.36
N ILE A 5 -44.19 -0.12 -6.32
CA ILE A 5 -43.52 -0.36 -4.99
C ILE A 5 -42.57 -1.57 -5.07
N ALA A 6 -42.88 -2.59 -5.87
CA ALA A 6 -42.04 -3.78 -6.01
C ALA A 6 -40.72 -3.47 -6.78
N VAL A 7 -40.73 -2.52 -7.70
CA VAL A 7 -39.55 -2.11 -8.47
C VAL A 7 -38.59 -1.26 -7.61
N CYS A 8 -39.12 -0.40 -6.74
CA CYS A 8 -38.28 0.40 -5.84
C CYS A 8 -37.54 -0.46 -4.79
N CYS A 9 -38.14 -1.55 -4.30
CA CYS A 9 -37.46 -2.43 -3.31
C CYS A 9 -36.32 -3.26 -3.96
N LEU A 10 -36.40 -3.55 -5.27
CA LEU A 10 -35.36 -4.31 -5.96
C LEU A 10 -34.14 -3.43 -6.33
N ALA A 11 -34.33 -2.12 -6.49
CA ALA A 11 -33.27 -1.18 -6.84
C ALA A 11 -32.36 -0.82 -5.63
N LEU A 12 -32.79 -1.05 -4.38
CA LEU A 12 -31.99 -0.75 -3.19
C LEU A 12 -30.99 -1.86 -2.79
N SER A 13 -30.97 -3.00 -3.46
CA SER A 13 -30.15 -4.16 -3.08
C SER A 13 -28.75 -4.17 -3.66
N PHE A 14 -28.38 -3.21 -4.52
CA PHE A 14 -27.05 -3.09 -5.10
C PHE A 14 -26.28 -1.90 -4.51
N ALA A 15 -26.19 -1.83 -3.20
CA ALA A 15 -25.12 -1.07 -2.58
C ALA A 15 -23.82 -1.88 -2.75
N PHE A 16 -23.11 -1.65 -3.83
CA PHE A 16 -21.72 -2.08 -3.93
C PHE A 16 -20.94 -1.38 -2.82
N VAL A 17 -20.52 -2.15 -1.83
CA VAL A 17 -19.50 -1.70 -0.88
C VAL A 17 -18.22 -1.58 -1.71
N ALA A 18 -17.91 -0.38 -2.17
CA ALA A 18 -16.59 -0.08 -2.69
C ALA A 18 -15.63 -0.16 -1.51
N THR A 19 -14.97 -1.29 -1.35
CA THR A 19 -13.79 -1.37 -0.48
C THR A 19 -12.70 -0.57 -1.19
N ALA A 20 -12.38 0.62 -0.66
CA ALA A 20 -11.17 1.30 -1.05
C ALA A 20 -10.00 0.38 -0.65
N ASP A 21 -9.19 -0.03 -1.64
CA ASP A 21 -8.01 -0.83 -1.38
C ASP A 21 -7.01 0.05 -0.60
N GLU A 22 -6.74 -0.31 0.64
CA GLU A 22 -5.84 0.42 1.53
C GLU A 22 -4.42 0.57 0.93
N TRP A 23 -4.08 -0.29 -0.01
CA TRP A 23 -2.77 -0.37 -0.64
C TRP A 23 -2.64 0.41 -1.95
N ASP A 24 -3.73 0.86 -2.57
CA ASP A 24 -3.66 1.64 -3.81
C ASP A 24 -3.38 3.13 -3.51
N LYS A 25 -2.21 3.40 -2.91
CA LYS A 25 -1.76 4.74 -2.59
C LYS A 25 -1.32 5.47 -3.86
N ARG A 26 -2.01 6.57 -4.16
CA ARG A 26 -1.71 7.44 -5.29
C ARG A 26 -1.46 8.87 -4.80
N THR A 27 -0.33 9.45 -5.17
CA THR A 27 0.02 10.83 -4.80
C THR A 27 0.49 11.60 -6.03
N VAL A 28 -0.08 12.78 -6.25
CA VAL A 28 0.43 13.75 -7.21
C VAL A 28 1.46 14.62 -6.51
N ILE A 29 2.67 14.68 -7.07
CA ILE A 29 3.77 15.48 -6.56
C ILE A 29 4.11 16.62 -7.52
N THR A 30 4.47 17.77 -6.97
CA THR A 30 5.05 18.88 -7.75
C THR A 30 6.52 19.00 -7.39
N VAL A 31 7.35 18.77 -8.38
CA VAL A 31 8.82 18.89 -8.28
C VAL A 31 9.19 20.31 -8.69
N ASN A 32 9.81 21.08 -7.80
CA ASN A 32 10.19 22.47 -8.05
C ASN A 32 11.65 22.62 -8.45
N GLN A 33 12.49 21.63 -8.16
CA GLN A 33 13.90 21.58 -8.54
C GLN A 33 14.27 20.13 -8.86
N PRO A 34 15.28 19.88 -9.69
CA PRO A 34 15.66 18.53 -10.08
C PRO A 34 15.88 17.64 -8.86
N MET A 35 15.36 16.41 -8.88
CA MET A 35 15.59 15.41 -7.85
C MET A 35 15.87 14.05 -8.47
N MET A 36 16.78 13.30 -7.85
CA MET A 36 17.11 11.94 -8.25
C MET A 36 16.16 10.96 -7.58
N VAL A 37 15.70 9.97 -8.33
CA VAL A 37 14.84 8.89 -7.83
C VAL A 37 15.51 7.56 -8.12
N ALA A 38 15.54 6.71 -7.09
CA ALA A 38 15.91 5.31 -7.22
C ALA A 38 14.99 4.60 -8.23
N GLY A 39 15.43 3.46 -8.68
CA GLY A 39 14.60 2.60 -9.51
C GLY A 39 15.35 2.03 -10.69
N VAL A 40 14.60 1.36 -11.53
CA VAL A 40 15.10 0.76 -12.76
C VAL A 40 14.28 1.34 -13.93
N PRO A 41 14.94 2.25 -14.69
CA PRO A 41 16.23 2.89 -14.45
C PRO A 41 16.19 3.96 -13.33
N VAL A 42 17.38 4.31 -12.79
CA VAL A 42 17.54 5.54 -11.97
C VAL A 42 17.27 6.75 -12.87
N VAL A 43 16.44 7.68 -12.40
CA VAL A 43 16.06 8.87 -13.16
C VAL A 43 16.26 10.14 -12.34
N THR A 44 16.55 11.24 -13.01
CA THR A 44 16.41 12.59 -12.46
C THR A 44 15.09 13.16 -12.95
N LEU A 45 14.20 13.50 -12.03
CA LEU A 45 12.96 14.20 -12.35
C LEU A 45 13.23 15.69 -12.39
N GLU A 46 12.95 16.29 -13.54
CA GLU A 46 13.00 17.74 -13.73
C GLU A 46 11.80 18.43 -13.07
N PRO A 47 11.82 19.76 -12.88
CA PRO A 47 10.66 20.49 -12.40
C PRO A 47 9.41 20.18 -13.20
N GLY A 48 8.32 19.78 -12.50
CA GLY A 48 7.09 19.35 -13.14
C GLY A 48 6.16 18.62 -12.18
N LYS A 49 5.07 18.10 -12.73
CA LYS A 49 4.11 17.29 -11.98
C LYS A 49 4.24 15.82 -12.35
N TYR A 50 4.21 14.98 -11.34
CA TYR A 50 4.36 13.53 -11.46
C TYR A 50 3.34 12.83 -10.59
N VAL A 51 3.04 11.58 -10.91
CA VAL A 51 2.17 10.71 -10.14
C VAL A 51 2.98 9.54 -9.61
N MET A 52 2.93 9.34 -8.30
CA MET A 52 3.50 8.17 -7.62
C MET A 52 2.37 7.22 -7.27
N ARG A 53 2.53 5.94 -7.61
CA ARG A 53 1.58 4.88 -7.28
C ARG A 53 2.28 3.74 -6.57
N LEU A 54 1.75 3.35 -5.42
CA LEU A 54 2.17 2.13 -4.72
C LEU A 54 1.38 0.96 -5.29
N LEU A 55 2.08 -0.06 -5.77
CA LEU A 55 1.44 -1.30 -6.18
C LEU A 55 1.26 -2.21 -4.97
N ASN A 56 0.09 -2.80 -4.85
CA ASN A 56 -0.19 -3.78 -3.81
C ASN A 56 0.79 -4.96 -3.91
N SER A 57 1.40 -5.31 -2.79
CA SER A 57 2.32 -6.43 -2.68
C SER A 57 2.14 -7.13 -1.33
N PRO A 58 1.99 -8.46 -1.30
CA PRO A 58 1.85 -9.22 -0.06
C PRO A 58 3.16 -9.38 0.72
N SER A 59 4.26 -8.78 0.25
CA SER A 59 5.59 -8.88 0.85
C SER A 59 6.05 -7.53 1.39
N ASN A 60 7.10 -7.52 2.24
CA ASN A 60 7.79 -6.30 2.69
C ASN A 60 8.58 -5.59 1.58
N ARG A 61 8.51 -6.07 0.34
CA ARG A 61 9.10 -5.46 -0.84
C ARG A 61 8.00 -4.79 -1.64
N HIS A 62 7.87 -3.51 -1.46
CA HIS A 62 6.88 -2.70 -2.12
C HIS A 62 7.41 -2.17 -3.46
N ILE A 63 6.53 -1.97 -4.41
CA ILE A 63 6.87 -1.41 -5.71
C ILE A 63 6.16 -0.07 -5.86
N VAL A 64 6.92 0.97 -6.13
CA VAL A 64 6.39 2.31 -6.44
C VAL A 64 6.69 2.64 -7.90
N GLN A 65 5.67 3.03 -8.63
CA GLN A 65 5.80 3.49 -10.00
C GLN A 65 5.67 5.01 -10.07
N ILE A 66 6.49 5.64 -10.91
CA ILE A 66 6.46 7.09 -11.10
C ILE A 66 6.12 7.40 -12.55
N PHE A 67 5.02 8.12 -12.72
CA PHE A 67 4.47 8.50 -14.02
C PHE A 67 4.51 10.02 -14.21
N ASN A 68 4.30 10.46 -15.46
CA ASN A 68 3.94 11.85 -15.73
C ASN A 68 2.53 12.16 -15.18
N GLU A 69 2.14 13.44 -15.20
CA GLU A 69 0.83 13.92 -14.69
C GLU A 69 -0.38 13.18 -15.30
N ARG A 70 -0.30 12.76 -16.58
CA ARG A 70 -1.39 12.06 -17.28
C ARG A 70 -1.40 10.56 -17.09
N GLU A 71 -0.38 10.01 -16.42
CA GLU A 71 -0.18 8.58 -16.21
C GLU A 71 -0.05 7.75 -17.51
N ASP A 72 0.27 8.39 -18.63
CA ASP A 72 0.50 7.73 -19.93
C ASP A 72 1.97 7.39 -20.20
N ARG A 73 2.89 7.89 -19.35
CA ARG A 73 4.33 7.61 -19.44
C ARG A 73 4.90 7.24 -18.07
N LEU A 74 5.40 6.02 -17.96
CA LEU A 74 6.17 5.55 -16.82
C LEU A 74 7.62 6.04 -16.95
N PHE A 75 8.15 6.68 -15.90
CA PHE A 75 9.55 7.11 -15.82
C PHE A 75 10.43 6.04 -15.21
N THR A 76 10.00 5.46 -14.10
CA THR A 76 10.77 4.44 -13.39
C THR A 76 9.89 3.61 -12.46
N THR A 77 10.35 2.39 -12.18
CA THR A 77 9.81 1.48 -11.18
C THR A 77 10.81 1.35 -10.05
N VAL A 78 10.39 1.62 -8.83
CA VAL A 78 11.25 1.73 -7.66
C VAL A 78 10.91 0.61 -6.68
N LEU A 79 11.94 -0.10 -6.21
CA LEU A 79 11.81 -0.96 -5.04
C LEU A 79 11.81 -0.11 -3.78
N ALA A 80 10.84 -0.34 -2.91
CA ALA A 80 10.75 0.28 -1.61
C ALA A 80 10.63 -0.77 -0.51
N ILE A 81 11.05 -0.41 0.68
CA ILE A 81 10.88 -1.18 1.91
C ILE A 81 10.08 -0.37 2.92
N PRO A 82 9.45 -1.01 3.92
CA PRO A 82 8.74 -0.28 4.97
C PRO A 82 9.65 0.70 5.71
N ASN A 83 9.14 1.90 5.95
CA ASN A 83 9.72 2.89 6.84
C ASN A 83 8.60 3.44 7.73
N TYR A 84 8.92 3.83 8.96
CA TYR A 84 7.93 4.24 9.95
C TYR A 84 8.26 5.60 10.53
N GLN A 85 7.21 6.33 10.88
CA GLN A 85 7.27 7.57 11.66
C GLN A 85 6.39 7.43 12.91
N LEU A 86 6.74 8.17 13.96
CA LEU A 86 6.05 8.05 15.26
C LEU A 86 4.59 8.48 15.19
N GLU A 87 4.30 9.52 14.42
CA GLU A 87 2.97 10.11 14.30
C GLU A 87 2.55 10.25 12.84
N PRO A 88 1.29 9.90 12.51
CA PRO A 88 0.76 10.16 11.18
C PRO A 88 0.75 11.65 10.85
N ASN A 89 1.01 12.00 9.61
CA ASN A 89 0.91 13.38 9.14
C ASN A 89 -0.30 13.55 8.22
N GLY A 90 -0.97 14.69 8.29
CA GLY A 90 -2.12 15.02 7.44
C GLY A 90 -1.75 15.35 5.98
N LYS A 91 -0.46 15.30 5.61
CA LYS A 91 0.06 15.61 4.28
C LYS A 91 1.06 14.54 3.85
N SER A 92 1.24 14.38 2.53
CA SER A 92 2.36 13.59 2.01
C SER A 92 3.69 14.20 2.44
N ILE A 93 4.57 13.37 3.00
CA ILE A 93 5.92 13.75 3.41
C ILE A 93 6.91 13.06 2.49
N PHE A 94 7.91 13.81 2.06
CA PHE A 94 9.06 13.33 1.32
C PHE A 94 10.33 13.66 2.09
N SER A 95 11.21 12.70 2.22
CA SER A 95 12.57 12.91 2.75
C SER A 95 13.59 12.67 1.66
N PHE A 96 14.77 13.27 1.82
CA PHE A 96 15.83 13.23 0.82
C PHE A 96 17.14 12.86 1.46
N TRP A 97 17.98 12.18 0.68
CA TRP A 97 19.38 11.98 0.98
C TRP A 97 20.21 13.14 0.45
N GLU A 98 21.21 13.54 1.20
CA GLU A 98 22.29 14.37 0.68
C GLU A 98 23.08 13.58 -0.36
N THR A 99 23.49 14.25 -1.41
CA THR A 99 24.26 13.68 -2.52
C THR A 99 25.55 14.48 -2.70
N PRO A 100 26.57 13.89 -3.33
CA PRO A 100 27.79 14.63 -3.63
C PRO A 100 27.53 15.94 -4.38
N PRO A 101 28.32 17.01 -4.15
CA PRO A 101 28.15 18.29 -4.80
C PRO A 101 28.00 18.18 -6.33
N GLY A 102 27.05 18.93 -6.89
CA GLY A 102 26.74 18.92 -8.31
C GLY A 102 25.68 17.89 -8.73
N ASN A 103 25.22 17.03 -7.81
CA ASN A 103 24.13 16.12 -8.07
C ASN A 103 22.83 16.62 -7.39
N PRO A 104 21.66 16.37 -7.99
CA PRO A 104 20.39 16.69 -7.35
C PRO A 104 20.17 15.82 -6.12
N PRO A 105 19.38 16.29 -5.10
CA PRO A 105 19.07 15.51 -3.92
C PRO A 105 18.36 14.21 -4.31
N ALA A 106 18.65 13.13 -3.59
CA ALA A 106 18.09 11.81 -3.87
C ALA A 106 16.86 11.55 -2.99
N LEU A 107 15.73 11.19 -3.59
CA LEU A 107 14.50 10.92 -2.87
C LEU A 107 14.68 9.69 -1.97
N ARG A 108 14.58 9.88 -0.65
CA ARG A 108 14.77 8.84 0.34
C ARG A 108 13.51 8.07 0.63
N ALA A 109 12.46 8.75 1.06
CA ALA A 109 11.25 8.10 1.49
C ALA A 109 10.00 8.93 1.18
N TRP A 110 8.87 8.22 1.10
CA TRP A 110 7.55 8.78 0.89
C TRP A 110 6.56 8.23 1.93
N PHE A 111 5.88 9.15 2.64
CA PHE A 111 4.81 8.84 3.58
C PHE A 111 3.50 9.38 3.03
N TYR A 112 2.49 8.53 2.99
CA TYR A 112 1.15 8.89 2.55
C TYR A 112 0.38 9.63 3.67
N PRO A 113 -0.53 10.56 3.36
CA PRO A 113 -1.31 11.28 4.36
C PRO A 113 -2.11 10.33 5.25
N GLY A 114 -2.05 10.52 6.56
CA GLY A 114 -2.76 9.72 7.54
C GLY A 114 -2.05 8.44 7.98
N ASP A 115 -0.99 8.02 7.28
CA ASP A 115 -0.23 6.83 7.63
C ASP A 115 0.97 7.16 8.53
N ASN A 116 1.27 6.25 9.45
CA ASN A 116 2.52 6.26 10.21
C ASN A 116 3.60 5.39 9.57
N PHE A 117 3.27 4.66 8.51
CA PHE A 117 4.21 3.90 7.70
C PHE A 117 4.40 4.56 6.33
N GLY A 118 5.59 4.38 5.76
CA GLY A 118 5.99 4.93 4.47
C GLY A 118 6.83 3.96 3.67
N GLN A 119 7.34 4.46 2.57
CA GLN A 119 8.11 3.72 1.58
C GLN A 119 9.53 4.29 1.53
N GLU A 120 10.54 3.58 2.02
CA GLU A 120 11.94 3.95 1.84
C GLU A 120 12.47 3.33 0.55
N PHE A 121 13.07 4.14 -0.31
CA PHE A 121 13.50 3.74 -1.63
C PHE A 121 14.89 3.11 -1.63
N VAL A 122 14.98 1.96 -2.30
CA VAL A 122 16.19 1.16 -2.38
C VAL A 122 16.98 1.58 -3.62
N TYR A 123 18.26 1.91 -3.44
CA TYR A 123 19.12 2.39 -4.50
C TYR A 123 19.99 1.27 -5.09
N PRO A 124 20.42 1.38 -6.38
CA PRO A 124 21.46 0.52 -6.92
C PRO A 124 22.74 0.66 -6.11
N LYS A 125 23.48 -0.46 -5.89
CA LYS A 125 24.67 -0.53 -5.01
C LYS A 125 25.67 0.60 -5.23
N GLY A 126 26.04 0.88 -6.47
CA GLY A 126 27.05 1.90 -6.76
C GLY A 126 26.63 3.33 -6.39
N LEU A 127 25.33 3.64 -6.47
CA LEU A 127 24.78 4.92 -6.08
C LEU A 127 24.54 4.98 -4.59
N ALA A 128 24.02 3.89 -3.98
CA ALA A 128 23.84 3.78 -2.55
C ALA A 128 25.13 4.00 -1.77
N ALA A 129 26.26 3.47 -2.25
CA ALA A 129 27.59 3.69 -1.64
C ALA A 129 27.99 5.17 -1.61
N LYS A 130 27.76 5.89 -2.73
CA LYS A 130 28.04 7.35 -2.80
C LYS A 130 27.13 8.14 -1.86
N ILE A 131 25.85 7.82 -1.82
CA ILE A 131 24.88 8.45 -0.91
C ILE A 131 25.27 8.15 0.55
N ALA A 132 25.60 6.90 0.89
CA ALA A 132 25.96 6.51 2.26
C ALA A 132 27.20 7.25 2.76
N GLN A 133 28.17 7.46 1.88
CA GLN A 133 29.39 8.19 2.18
C GLN A 133 29.12 9.68 2.44
N GLU A 134 28.29 10.32 1.60
CA GLU A 134 27.95 11.74 1.72
C GLU A 134 27.04 11.99 2.93
N ALA A 135 25.95 11.25 3.05
CA ALA A 135 24.99 11.37 4.13
C ALA A 135 25.51 10.81 5.48
N LYS A 136 26.72 10.19 5.50
CA LYS A 136 27.37 9.59 6.68
C LYS A 136 26.49 8.60 7.44
N THR A 137 25.65 7.87 6.71
CA THR A 137 24.68 6.94 7.25
C THR A 137 24.63 5.65 6.43
N THR A 138 23.80 4.71 6.86
CA THR A 138 23.56 3.46 6.12
C THR A 138 22.44 3.67 5.10
N VAL A 139 22.62 3.14 3.88
CA VAL A 139 21.65 3.18 2.79
C VAL A 139 21.37 1.76 2.33
N ILE A 140 20.10 1.44 2.12
CA ILE A 140 19.69 0.13 1.59
C ILE A 140 19.90 0.11 0.07
N ALA A 141 20.47 -0.99 -0.40
CA ALA A 141 20.88 -1.17 -1.77
C ALA A 141 20.41 -2.50 -2.36
N THR A 142 20.26 -2.52 -3.68
CA THR A 142 19.97 -3.73 -4.46
C THR A 142 20.91 -3.84 -5.67
N PRO A 143 21.30 -5.04 -6.10
CA PRO A 143 21.97 -5.25 -7.36
C PRO A 143 21.03 -5.31 -8.55
N ALA A 144 19.70 -5.24 -8.36
CA ALA A 144 18.71 -5.36 -9.44
C ALA A 144 18.97 -4.37 -10.57
N GLN A 145 18.93 -4.86 -11.81
CA GLN A 145 19.11 -4.11 -13.06
C GLN A 145 17.83 -4.04 -13.88
N THR A 146 16.86 -4.93 -13.58
CA THR A 146 15.59 -5.03 -14.30
C THR A 146 14.42 -4.99 -13.32
N GLU A 147 13.24 -4.59 -13.79
CA GLU A 147 12.02 -4.57 -12.97
C GLU A 147 11.66 -5.96 -12.41
N ALA A 148 11.91 -7.02 -13.19
CA ALA A 148 11.65 -8.41 -12.76
C ALA A 148 12.50 -8.79 -11.53
N GLU A 149 13.74 -8.29 -11.46
CA GLU A 149 14.66 -8.58 -10.36
C GLU A 149 14.32 -7.80 -9.08
N LEU A 150 13.60 -6.68 -9.17
CA LEU A 150 13.31 -5.83 -8.01
C LEU A 150 12.66 -6.61 -6.84
N LYS A 151 11.81 -7.60 -7.15
CA LYS A 151 11.13 -8.39 -6.12
C LYS A 151 12.00 -9.47 -5.47
N THR A 152 13.02 -9.94 -6.16
CA THR A 152 13.79 -11.15 -5.77
C THR A 152 15.26 -10.87 -5.49
N ALA A 153 15.83 -9.79 -6.03
CA ALA A 153 17.24 -9.48 -5.84
C ALA A 153 17.57 -9.29 -4.34
N PRO A 154 18.76 -9.72 -3.89
CA PRO A 154 19.16 -9.56 -2.50
C PRO A 154 19.25 -8.09 -2.12
N LEU A 155 18.93 -7.77 -0.87
CA LEU A 155 19.11 -6.43 -0.29
C LEU A 155 20.37 -6.41 0.57
N ALA A 156 21.04 -5.27 0.58
CA ALA A 156 22.20 -5.06 1.41
C ALA A 156 22.17 -3.65 2.02
N GLU A 157 22.65 -3.55 3.25
CA GLU A 157 22.99 -2.28 3.88
C GLU A 157 24.40 -1.89 3.44
N ILE A 158 24.56 -0.65 2.98
CA ILE A 158 25.87 -0.08 2.68
C ILE A 158 26.10 1.07 3.66
N ASN A 159 27.13 0.94 4.48
CA ASN A 159 27.48 1.96 5.45
C ASN A 159 28.37 3.06 4.83
N LYS A 160 28.65 4.09 5.61
CA LYS A 160 29.52 5.23 5.21
C LYS A 160 30.94 4.86 4.77
N ALA A 161 31.44 3.68 5.19
CA ALA A 161 32.73 3.15 4.80
C ALA A 161 32.68 2.33 3.49
N GLY A 162 31.50 2.13 2.93
CA GLY A 162 31.26 1.29 1.74
C GLY A 162 31.18 -0.21 2.07
N GLU A 163 31.16 -0.59 3.33
CA GLU A 163 31.00 -1.97 3.73
C GLU A 163 29.56 -2.44 3.50
N GLU A 164 29.43 -3.61 2.91
CA GLU A 164 28.15 -4.22 2.56
C GLU A 164 27.78 -5.31 3.58
N LYS A 165 26.58 -5.23 4.14
CA LYS A 165 25.98 -6.24 5.00
C LYS A 165 24.66 -6.72 4.41
N PRO A 166 24.45 -8.04 4.24
CA PRO A 166 23.16 -8.56 3.79
C PRO A 166 22.03 -8.16 4.74
N VAL A 167 20.89 -7.76 4.17
CA VAL A 167 19.65 -7.46 4.91
C VAL A 167 18.79 -8.71 4.91
N SER A 168 18.44 -9.21 6.09
CA SER A 168 17.45 -10.29 6.22
C SER A 168 16.04 -9.70 6.29
N GLU A 169 15.03 -10.51 5.97
CA GLU A 169 13.61 -10.12 6.16
C GLU A 169 13.30 -9.77 7.62
N GLU A 170 13.99 -10.42 8.56
CA GLU A 170 13.90 -10.10 9.99
C GLU A 170 14.47 -8.71 10.32
N SER A 171 15.57 -8.32 9.66
CA SER A 171 16.14 -6.98 9.77
C SER A 171 15.20 -5.92 9.20
N LEU A 172 14.48 -6.22 8.10
CA LEU A 172 13.47 -5.32 7.53
C LEU A 172 12.28 -5.13 8.48
N ALA A 173 11.85 -6.20 9.14
CA ALA A 173 10.80 -6.12 10.16
C ALA A 173 11.24 -5.31 11.39
N ALA A 174 12.53 -5.37 11.75
CA ALA A 174 13.09 -4.59 12.87
C ALA A 174 13.29 -3.09 12.53
N LEU A 175 13.35 -2.72 11.25
CA LEU A 175 13.35 -1.33 10.81
C LEU A 175 11.98 -0.66 10.97
N ALA A 176 10.95 -1.43 11.34
CA ALA A 176 9.62 -0.97 11.72
C ALA A 176 9.56 -0.66 13.23
N PRO A 177 9.93 0.53 13.72
CA PRO A 177 9.77 0.85 15.13
C PRO A 177 8.27 0.97 15.45
N GLY A 178 7.74 -0.04 16.13
CA GLY A 178 6.37 0.00 16.62
C GLY A 178 5.54 -1.28 16.46
N LEU A 179 5.97 -2.23 15.66
CA LEU A 179 5.47 -3.58 15.83
C LEU A 179 6.29 -4.23 16.95
N PRO A 180 5.66 -4.67 18.06
CA PRO A 180 6.38 -5.49 19.02
C PRO A 180 6.97 -6.66 18.22
N ALA A 181 8.30 -6.87 18.36
CA ALA A 181 8.92 -8.06 17.82
C ALA A 181 8.01 -9.23 18.19
N LEU A 182 7.41 -9.86 17.19
CA LEU A 182 6.65 -11.07 17.42
C LEU A 182 7.65 -12.03 18.01
N ALA A 183 7.60 -12.15 19.35
CA ALA A 183 8.30 -13.24 20.03
C ALA A 183 7.96 -14.51 19.26
N PRO A 184 8.92 -15.44 19.09
CA PRO A 184 8.63 -16.69 18.40
C PRO A 184 7.32 -17.23 18.95
N LEU A 185 6.30 -17.30 18.12
CA LEU A 185 5.02 -17.86 18.51
C LEU A 185 5.31 -19.33 18.82
N GLU A 186 5.49 -19.66 20.13
CA GLU A 186 5.25 -21.02 20.54
C GLU A 186 3.87 -21.39 19.98
N PRO A 187 3.69 -22.57 19.38
CA PRO A 187 2.43 -22.98 18.83
C PRO A 187 1.43 -23.18 19.97
N THR A 188 0.89 -22.07 20.47
CA THR A 188 -0.30 -22.13 21.31
C THR A 188 -1.42 -22.59 20.40
N PRO A 189 -2.22 -23.57 20.79
CA PRO A 189 -3.37 -24.00 20.02
C PRO A 189 -4.29 -22.78 19.84
N VAL A 190 -4.32 -22.25 18.61
CA VAL A 190 -5.18 -21.13 18.24
C VAL A 190 -6.62 -21.63 18.32
N THR A 191 -7.23 -21.47 19.49
CA THR A 191 -8.68 -21.49 19.56
C THR A 191 -9.16 -20.25 18.82
N LEU A 192 -9.61 -20.45 17.58
CA LEU A 192 -10.23 -19.42 16.78
C LEU A 192 -11.35 -18.78 17.63
N PRO A 193 -11.37 -17.43 17.78
CA PRO A 193 -12.50 -16.78 18.43
C PRO A 193 -13.76 -17.24 17.72
N LYS A 194 -14.79 -17.67 18.47
CA LYS A 194 -16.12 -17.94 17.94
C LYS A 194 -16.77 -16.62 17.50
N THR A 195 -16.25 -16.00 16.47
CA THR A 195 -16.91 -14.91 15.75
C THR A 195 -17.90 -15.50 14.74
N ALA A 196 -18.79 -16.37 15.23
CA ALA A 196 -20.02 -16.64 14.50
C ALA A 196 -20.84 -15.34 14.58
N SER A 197 -20.57 -14.41 13.69
CA SER A 197 -21.41 -13.23 13.54
C SER A 197 -22.84 -13.70 13.29
N PRO A 198 -23.86 -13.24 14.06
CA PRO A 198 -25.24 -13.64 13.88
C PRO A 198 -25.85 -13.15 12.56
N ILE A 199 -25.07 -12.60 11.66
CA ILE A 199 -25.51 -12.05 10.37
C ILE A 199 -26.24 -13.11 9.54
N PHE A 200 -25.77 -14.36 9.55
CA PHE A 200 -26.47 -15.46 8.85
C PHE A 200 -27.83 -15.77 9.48
N ALA A 201 -27.92 -15.74 10.82
CA ALA A 201 -29.18 -15.97 11.51
C ALA A 201 -30.19 -14.83 11.28
N ILE A 202 -29.70 -13.58 11.26
CA ILE A 202 -30.53 -12.40 10.96
C ILE A 202 -30.98 -12.42 9.50
N GLY A 203 -30.09 -12.76 8.55
CA GLY A 203 -30.42 -12.90 7.14
C GLY A 203 -31.47 -14.00 6.90
N LEU A 204 -31.35 -15.16 7.55
CA LEU A 204 -32.28 -16.26 7.45
C LEU A 204 -33.66 -15.87 8.03
N ALA A 205 -33.69 -15.22 9.20
CA ALA A 205 -34.92 -14.73 9.81
C ALA A 205 -35.66 -13.71 8.93
N GLY A 206 -34.91 -12.77 8.30
CA GLY A 206 -35.46 -11.80 7.35
C GLY A 206 -36.04 -12.47 6.11
N PHE A 207 -35.39 -13.48 5.57
CA PHE A 207 -35.86 -14.23 4.40
C PHE A 207 -37.14 -15.02 4.73
N LEU A 208 -37.22 -15.68 5.87
CA LEU A 208 -38.40 -16.39 6.32
C LEU A 208 -39.61 -15.44 6.55
N ALA A 209 -39.35 -14.25 7.10
CA ALA A 209 -40.41 -13.24 7.27
C ALA A 209 -40.96 -12.74 5.92
N LEU A 210 -40.12 -12.61 4.90
CA LEU A 210 -40.55 -12.24 3.54
C LEU A 210 -41.42 -13.32 2.91
N ILE A 211 -41.05 -14.60 3.05
CA ILE A 211 -41.86 -15.75 2.56
C ILE A 211 -43.21 -15.80 3.26
N ALA A 212 -43.22 -15.64 4.58
CA ALA A 212 -44.47 -15.64 5.36
C ALA A 212 -45.40 -14.48 4.97
N GLY A 213 -44.84 -13.29 4.77
CA GLY A 213 -45.57 -12.11 4.30
C GLY A 213 -46.15 -12.28 2.89
N ALA A 214 -45.41 -12.90 1.99
CA ALA A 214 -45.89 -13.22 0.65
C ALA A 214 -47.03 -14.26 0.71
N ALA A 215 -46.88 -15.32 1.49
CA ALA A 215 -47.91 -16.37 1.64
C ALA A 215 -49.24 -15.82 2.23
N LEU A 216 -49.16 -14.95 3.22
CA LEU A 216 -50.32 -14.27 3.79
C LEU A 216 -51.03 -13.39 2.77
N ARG A 217 -50.30 -12.67 1.90
CA ARG A 217 -50.87 -11.85 0.85
C ARG A 217 -51.60 -12.67 -0.20
N PHE A 218 -51.04 -13.81 -0.61
CA PHE A 218 -51.70 -14.71 -1.57
C PHE A 218 -52.97 -15.33 -0.98
N ARG A 219 -53.00 -15.69 0.30
CA ARG A 219 -54.22 -16.17 1.01
C ARG A 219 -55.31 -15.09 1.08
N ALA A 220 -54.93 -13.85 1.42
CA ALA A 220 -55.87 -12.74 1.50
C ALA A 220 -56.44 -12.38 0.12
N ALA A 221 -55.64 -12.45 -0.95
CA ALA A 221 -56.14 -12.23 -2.33
C ALA A 221 -57.10 -13.33 -2.82
N GLY A 222 -56.87 -14.60 -2.45
CA GLY A 222 -57.75 -15.71 -2.79
C GLY A 222 -59.09 -15.74 -1.98
N ALA A 223 -59.13 -15.08 -0.81
CA ALA A 223 -60.36 -14.95 -0.03
C ALA A 223 -61.30 -13.82 -0.52
N ALA A 224 -60.76 -12.84 -1.26
CA ALA A 224 -61.54 -11.71 -1.84
C ALA A 224 -62.20 -12.03 -3.17
N THR A 225 -61.99 -13.22 -3.74
CA THR A 225 -62.53 -13.67 -5.03
C THR A 225 -63.56 -14.80 -4.90
N ARG A 226 -64.06 -15.06 -3.69
CA ARG A 226 -65.21 -15.96 -3.45
C ARG A 226 -66.43 -15.20 -3.01
#